data_b1b1b0283f5336b4527f403c3f8c2667
#
_entry.id   b1b1b0283f5336b4527f403c3f8c2667
#
_cell.length_a   1.000
_cell.length_b   1.000
_cell.length_c   1.000
_cell.angle_alpha   90.00
_cell.angle_beta   90.00
_cell.angle_gamma   90.00
#
_symmetry.space_group_name_H-M   'P 1'
#
loop_
_entity.id
_entity.type
_entity.pdbx_description
1 polymer ?
#
loop_
_entity_poly.entity_id
_entity_poly.type
_entity_poly.pdbx_seq_one_letter_code
_entity_poly.pdbx_strand_id
1 'polypeptide(L)'
;MKSIGPFLPLFFLLLSCTVQDPLGTAAAPENTSWNKSIPLAGNAWVLDDLLASSSLIQENGLANWSEAGHSIGVFFHLSGTGKMQMALRARVQSGESVLNYTFGGQTGEISLHNTDWAIIPIGAFDVSLPGYQRLELQGKTRTGPYFAEVEAVLLGGAAAKGEAHYVKDEFYWGRRGPSVHLWYPQADRIAQVEWFYNEITVPEGQDVLGSYFMANGFNEGYFGFQVNSDTERRILFSVWSPYQTDNPNEIPENQKIKLLKKGQDVYTGEFGNEGSGGQSYLRYPWRAGVTYRFLLRGHPAAGNTTDYTAWFYAPEAGQWRLIASWRRPKTNTYLAGLYSFLENFIPETGATSRYARYSNQWARDTGGQWHELTRAHFTADDTARKGNRLDYTGGMQNGAFFLRNCGFFNERTEIDTDFERPATGKQPVIDLNGLP
;
A
#
# COMPACT_ATOMS: atom_id res chain seq x y z
N MET A 1 -86.33 -57.87 -17.06
CA MET A 1 -84.93 -58.38 -16.83
C MET A 1 -84.05 -57.22 -16.58
N LYS A 2 -83.58 -57.10 -15.34
CA LYS A 2 -82.78 -55.93 -14.83
C LYS A 2 -81.30 -56.19 -14.99
N SER A 3 -80.62 -55.26 -15.57
CA SER A 3 -79.15 -55.27 -15.68
C SER A 3 -78.61 -54.21 -14.75
N ILE A 4 -77.74 -54.63 -13.82
CA ILE A 4 -77.04 -53.80 -12.82
C ILE A 4 -75.69 -53.43 -13.43
N GLY A 5 -75.38 -52.12 -13.58
CA GLY A 5 -74.10 -51.59 -13.96
C GLY A 5 -73.22 -51.24 -12.69
N PRO A 6 -71.91 -51.32 -12.75
CA PRO A 6 -71.04 -51.23 -11.59
C PRO A 6 -70.72 -49.76 -11.19
N PHE A 7 -70.66 -49.56 -9.87
CA PHE A 7 -70.18 -48.34 -9.18
C PHE A 7 -68.67 -48.14 -9.37
N LEU A 8 -68.24 -46.93 -9.77
CA LEU A 8 -66.89 -46.51 -9.81
C LEU A 8 -66.59 -45.57 -8.63
N PRO A 9 -65.55 -45.80 -7.77
CA PRO A 9 -65.26 -44.90 -6.68
C PRO A 9 -64.45 -43.70 -7.18
N LEU A 10 -64.92 -42.51 -6.79
CA LEU A 10 -64.27 -41.24 -7.06
C LEU A 10 -63.08 -41.06 -6.10
N PHE A 11 -61.83 -41.11 -6.62
CA PHE A 11 -60.66 -40.80 -5.84
C PHE A 11 -60.45 -39.26 -5.83
N PHE A 12 -60.58 -38.65 -4.65
CA PHE A 12 -60.19 -37.27 -4.40
C PHE A 12 -58.67 -37.23 -4.28
N LEU A 13 -57.96 -36.66 -5.27
CA LEU A 13 -56.55 -36.25 -5.16
C LEU A 13 -56.48 -34.93 -4.38
N LEU A 14 -56.05 -34.99 -3.13
CA LEU A 14 -55.59 -33.84 -2.38
C LEU A 14 -54.25 -33.41 -2.95
N LEU A 15 -54.19 -32.35 -3.77
CA LEU A 15 -52.96 -31.63 -4.11
C LEU A 15 -52.51 -30.88 -2.85
N SER A 16 -51.50 -31.40 -2.16
CA SER A 16 -50.73 -30.66 -1.17
C SER A 16 -49.84 -29.66 -1.92
N CYS A 17 -50.21 -28.40 -1.97
CA CYS A 17 -49.31 -27.32 -2.31
C CYS A 17 -48.26 -27.18 -1.18
N THR A 18 -47.09 -27.75 -1.37
CA THR A 18 -45.91 -27.36 -0.61
C THR A 18 -45.50 -25.97 -1.08
N VAL A 19 -45.72 -24.96 -0.25
CA VAL A 19 -45.10 -23.64 -0.40
C VAL A 19 -43.61 -23.87 -0.22
N GLN A 20 -42.82 -23.78 -1.29
CA GLN A 20 -41.38 -23.66 -1.19
C GLN A 20 -41.09 -22.25 -0.65
N ASP A 21 -40.58 -22.20 0.56
CA ASP A 21 -39.93 -20.98 1.07
C ASP A 21 -38.76 -20.59 0.14
N PRO A 22 -38.79 -19.42 -0.49
CA PRO A 22 -37.66 -18.91 -1.22
C PRO A 22 -36.67 -18.31 -0.21
N LEU A 23 -35.44 -18.73 -0.24
CA LEU A 23 -34.28 -18.24 0.54
C LEU A 23 -33.98 -19.05 1.82
N GLY A 24 -33.62 -20.30 1.64
CA GLY A 24 -32.85 -21.02 2.65
C GLY A 24 -31.44 -20.41 2.74
N THR A 25 -31.19 -19.62 3.77
CA THR A 25 -29.81 -19.42 4.26
C THR A 25 -29.27 -20.81 4.56
N ALA A 26 -28.29 -21.25 3.76
CA ALA A 26 -27.61 -22.52 4.00
C ALA A 26 -26.90 -22.42 5.36
N ALA A 27 -27.48 -23.02 6.39
CA ALA A 27 -26.84 -23.16 7.67
C ALA A 27 -25.49 -23.84 7.47
N ALA A 28 -24.43 -23.28 8.03
CA ALA A 28 -23.12 -23.94 8.02
C ALA A 28 -23.30 -25.31 8.71
N PRO A 29 -22.66 -26.37 8.19
CA PRO A 29 -22.73 -27.67 8.82
C PRO A 29 -22.20 -27.57 10.25
N GLU A 30 -22.89 -28.24 11.20
CA GLU A 30 -22.65 -28.17 12.67
C GLU A 30 -21.22 -28.50 13.13
N ASN A 31 -20.33 -28.92 12.22
CA ASN A 31 -18.92 -29.29 12.47
C ASN A 31 -17.94 -28.52 11.57
N THR A 32 -18.14 -27.25 11.32
CA THR A 32 -17.17 -26.47 10.54
C THR A 32 -15.94 -26.16 11.37
N SER A 33 -14.79 -26.71 10.97
CA SER A 33 -13.49 -26.30 11.50
C SER A 33 -13.03 -25.02 10.81
N TRP A 34 -12.91 -23.93 11.56
CA TRP A 34 -12.37 -22.66 11.08
C TRP A 34 -10.83 -22.70 11.08
N ASN A 35 -10.24 -22.71 9.89
CA ASN A 35 -8.80 -22.87 9.71
C ASN A 35 -8.04 -21.55 9.79
N LYS A 36 -8.69 -20.43 9.42
CA LYS A 36 -8.11 -19.10 9.40
C LYS A 36 -9.07 -18.10 10.04
N SER A 37 -8.50 -17.10 10.70
CA SER A 37 -9.20 -15.93 11.21
C SER A 37 -8.51 -14.70 10.65
N ILE A 38 -9.21 -13.92 9.82
CA ILE A 38 -8.70 -12.74 9.13
C ILE A 38 -9.19 -11.50 9.89
N PRO A 39 -8.34 -10.83 10.70
CA PRO A 39 -8.75 -9.66 11.48
C PRO A 39 -9.06 -8.49 10.54
N LEU A 40 -10.22 -7.84 10.72
CA LEU A 40 -10.59 -6.68 9.91
C LEU A 40 -9.67 -5.48 10.18
N ALA A 41 -9.14 -5.37 11.38
CA ALA A 41 -8.22 -4.31 11.78
C ALA A 41 -7.06 -4.09 10.80
N GLY A 42 -6.50 -5.18 10.24
CA GLY A 42 -5.39 -5.13 9.29
C GLY A 42 -5.76 -5.37 7.83
N ASN A 43 -7.00 -5.84 7.56
CA ASN A 43 -7.36 -6.40 6.26
C ASN A 43 -8.62 -5.81 5.65
N ALA A 44 -9.18 -4.73 6.24
CA ALA A 44 -10.38 -4.08 5.74
C ALA A 44 -10.16 -2.61 5.38
N TRP A 45 -10.89 -2.13 4.35
CA TRP A 45 -10.94 -0.74 3.89
C TRP A 45 -12.35 -0.35 3.49
N VAL A 46 -12.67 0.95 3.66
CA VAL A 46 -13.87 1.56 3.09
C VAL A 46 -13.55 1.90 1.64
N LEU A 47 -14.24 1.28 0.68
CA LEU A 47 -13.85 1.33 -0.74
C LEU A 47 -14.35 2.58 -1.47
N ASP A 48 -15.47 3.13 -1.06
CA ASP A 48 -16.11 4.32 -1.63
C ASP A 48 -15.60 5.63 -0.99
N ASP A 49 -15.11 5.55 0.26
CA ASP A 49 -14.48 6.67 0.97
C ASP A 49 -13.28 6.15 1.76
N LEU A 50 -12.11 6.18 1.14
CA LEU A 50 -10.89 5.61 1.72
C LEU A 50 -10.55 6.25 3.08
N LEU A 51 -10.76 7.57 3.24
CA LEU A 51 -10.43 8.27 4.48
C LEU A 51 -11.39 7.93 5.64
N ALA A 52 -12.63 7.50 5.35
CA ALA A 52 -13.55 7.00 6.36
C ALA A 52 -13.01 5.74 7.07
N SER A 53 -12.06 5.03 6.45
CA SER A 53 -11.42 3.86 7.07
C SER A 53 -10.78 4.17 8.42
N SER A 54 -10.29 5.38 8.67
CA SER A 54 -9.67 5.76 9.95
C SER A 54 -10.64 5.76 11.12
N SER A 55 -11.94 6.04 10.88
CA SER A 55 -12.98 6.05 11.91
C SER A 55 -13.70 4.71 12.06
N LEU A 56 -13.75 3.91 11.00
CA LEU A 56 -14.50 2.66 10.95
C LEU A 56 -13.63 1.43 11.22
N ILE A 57 -12.41 1.41 10.73
CA ILE A 57 -11.48 0.28 10.90
C ILE A 57 -10.51 0.62 12.03
N GLN A 58 -10.74 0.00 13.17
CA GLN A 58 -10.00 0.21 14.41
C GLN A 58 -9.17 -1.03 14.78
N GLU A 59 -8.39 -0.96 15.87
CA GLU A 59 -7.57 -2.08 16.35
C GLU A 59 -8.36 -3.37 16.62
N ASN A 60 -9.64 -3.24 16.98
CA ASN A 60 -10.54 -4.37 17.26
C ASN A 60 -11.41 -4.77 16.05
N GLY A 61 -11.15 -4.20 14.85
CA GLY A 61 -11.90 -4.46 13.65
C GLY A 61 -12.83 -3.33 13.22
N LEU A 62 -13.90 -3.68 12.50
CA LEU A 62 -14.93 -2.73 12.03
C LEU A 62 -15.85 -2.34 13.17
N ALA A 63 -16.05 -1.04 13.37
CA ALA A 63 -16.96 -0.47 14.37
C ALA A 63 -17.53 0.87 13.89
N ASN A 64 -18.52 1.41 14.61
CA ASN A 64 -19.16 2.71 14.35
C ASN A 64 -19.76 2.88 12.95
N TRP A 65 -20.06 1.80 12.27
CA TRP A 65 -20.56 1.81 10.90
C TRP A 65 -22.05 2.19 10.85
N SER A 66 -22.34 3.44 10.54
CA SER A 66 -23.69 4.01 10.47
C SER A 66 -24.20 4.23 9.04
N GLU A 67 -23.30 4.43 8.08
CA GLU A 67 -23.66 4.81 6.72
C GLU A 67 -23.87 3.58 5.82
N ALA A 68 -25.10 3.41 5.29
CA ALA A 68 -25.45 2.31 4.37
C ALA A 68 -24.72 2.39 3.02
N GLY A 69 -24.28 3.61 2.63
CA GLY A 69 -23.52 3.83 1.39
C GLY A 69 -22.14 3.23 1.42
N HIS A 70 -21.55 3.07 2.60
CA HIS A 70 -20.17 2.56 2.70
C HIS A 70 -20.09 1.07 2.33
N SER A 71 -19.15 0.78 1.45
CA SER A 71 -18.77 -0.58 1.05
C SER A 71 -17.45 -0.96 1.73
N ILE A 72 -17.46 -2.00 2.56
CA ILE A 72 -16.30 -2.47 3.32
C ILE A 72 -15.68 -3.66 2.58
N GLY A 73 -14.50 -3.47 2.00
CA GLY A 73 -13.73 -4.54 1.38
C GLY A 73 -12.79 -5.21 2.37
N VAL A 74 -12.86 -6.54 2.52
CA VAL A 74 -11.93 -7.34 3.30
C VAL A 74 -11.09 -8.18 2.36
N PHE A 75 -9.76 -8.07 2.46
CA PHE A 75 -8.82 -8.69 1.54
C PHE A 75 -7.92 -9.70 2.23
N PHE A 76 -7.70 -10.84 1.57
CA PHE A 76 -6.77 -11.89 2.00
C PHE A 76 -6.33 -12.71 0.79
N HIS A 77 -5.12 -13.27 0.85
CA HIS A 77 -4.59 -14.13 -0.21
C HIS A 77 -4.68 -15.59 0.21
N LEU A 78 -5.13 -16.47 -0.70
CA LEU A 78 -5.18 -17.90 -0.52
C LEU A 78 -4.30 -18.60 -1.55
N SER A 79 -3.44 -19.53 -1.12
CA SER A 79 -2.71 -20.44 -2.00
C SER A 79 -3.51 -21.69 -2.36
N GLY A 80 -4.55 -22.00 -1.59
CA GLY A 80 -5.43 -23.16 -1.80
C GLY A 80 -6.64 -22.83 -2.68
N THR A 81 -7.18 -23.88 -3.30
CA THR A 81 -8.41 -23.85 -4.12
C THR A 81 -9.44 -24.85 -3.59
N GLY A 82 -10.66 -24.79 -4.11
CA GLY A 82 -11.74 -25.70 -3.77
C GLY A 82 -12.81 -25.06 -2.90
N LYS A 83 -13.61 -25.87 -2.19
CA LYS A 83 -14.68 -25.39 -1.32
C LYS A 83 -14.13 -24.61 -0.15
N MET A 84 -14.70 -23.45 0.10
CA MET A 84 -14.44 -22.58 1.25
C MET A 84 -15.74 -22.25 1.98
N GLN A 85 -15.73 -22.41 3.28
CA GLN A 85 -16.80 -21.92 4.15
C GLN A 85 -16.35 -20.59 4.75
N MET A 86 -17.27 -19.65 4.89
CA MET A 86 -17.00 -18.31 5.40
C MET A 86 -18.02 -17.92 6.46
N ALA A 87 -17.55 -17.27 7.51
CA ALA A 87 -18.37 -16.67 8.56
C ALA A 87 -17.78 -15.34 9.01
N LEU A 88 -18.59 -14.51 9.67
CA LEU A 88 -18.12 -13.34 10.42
C LEU A 88 -18.08 -13.66 11.91
N ARG A 89 -17.07 -13.19 12.62
CA ARG A 89 -17.14 -12.97 14.05
C ARG A 89 -17.67 -11.56 14.27
N ALA A 90 -18.95 -11.46 14.62
CA ALA A 90 -19.68 -10.19 14.58
C ALA A 90 -20.74 -10.07 15.68
N ARG A 91 -21.19 -8.83 15.92
CA ARG A 91 -22.34 -8.50 16.76
C ARG A 91 -22.99 -7.19 16.33
N VAL A 92 -24.15 -6.89 16.83
CA VAL A 92 -24.75 -5.54 16.87
C VAL A 92 -24.66 -4.96 18.28
N GLN A 93 -24.53 -3.65 18.41
CA GLN A 93 -24.56 -3.03 19.75
C GLN A 93 -25.95 -3.10 20.37
N SER A 94 -26.98 -2.95 19.54
CA SER A 94 -28.41 -3.09 19.91
C SER A 94 -29.24 -3.21 18.65
N GLY A 95 -30.49 -3.72 18.79
CA GLY A 95 -31.42 -3.88 17.70
C GLY A 95 -31.05 -5.01 16.74
N GLU A 96 -31.39 -4.85 15.48
CA GLU A 96 -31.17 -5.81 14.42
C GLU A 96 -30.54 -5.10 13.20
N SER A 97 -29.80 -5.85 12.39
CA SER A 97 -29.19 -5.35 11.18
C SER A 97 -29.18 -6.41 10.08
N VAL A 98 -29.31 -5.96 8.84
CA VAL A 98 -29.09 -6.78 7.64
C VAL A 98 -27.96 -6.16 6.83
N LEU A 99 -26.97 -6.98 6.51
CA LEU A 99 -25.86 -6.63 5.62
C LEU A 99 -26.01 -7.37 4.30
N ASN A 100 -25.70 -6.71 3.20
CA ASN A 100 -25.41 -7.38 1.93
C ASN A 100 -23.94 -7.83 1.93
N TYR A 101 -23.65 -8.96 1.30
CA TYR A 101 -22.30 -9.38 0.98
C TYR A 101 -22.13 -9.68 -0.50
N THR A 102 -20.90 -9.51 -0.98
CA THR A 102 -20.45 -9.97 -2.30
C THR A 102 -19.12 -10.71 -2.16
N PHE A 103 -19.06 -11.94 -2.70
CA PHE A 103 -17.84 -12.73 -2.76
C PHE A 103 -17.83 -13.60 -4.02
N GLY A 104 -16.72 -13.56 -4.81
CA GLY A 104 -16.56 -14.38 -6.02
C GLY A 104 -17.72 -14.25 -7.03
N GLY A 105 -18.32 -13.06 -7.13
CA GLY A 105 -19.48 -12.80 -8.00
C GLY A 105 -20.82 -13.26 -7.42
N GLN A 106 -20.85 -13.91 -6.26
CA GLN A 106 -22.07 -14.28 -5.54
C GLN A 106 -22.44 -13.18 -4.55
N THR A 107 -23.73 -12.93 -4.40
CA THR A 107 -24.30 -11.96 -3.46
C THR A 107 -25.29 -12.63 -2.53
N GLY A 108 -25.49 -12.08 -1.33
CA GLY A 108 -26.48 -12.54 -0.38
C GLY A 108 -26.62 -11.59 0.79
N GLU A 109 -27.37 -12.02 1.80
CA GLU A 109 -27.67 -11.21 2.97
C GLU A 109 -27.24 -11.92 4.25
N ILE A 110 -26.86 -11.14 5.25
CA ILE A 110 -26.48 -11.59 6.59
C ILE A 110 -27.37 -10.84 7.59
N SER A 111 -28.14 -11.56 8.37
CA SER A 111 -28.96 -10.98 9.46
C SER A 111 -28.20 -11.07 10.78
N LEU A 112 -28.14 -9.96 11.51
CA LEU A 112 -27.50 -9.84 12.81
C LEU A 112 -28.53 -9.34 13.84
N HIS A 113 -28.66 -10.08 14.96
CA HIS A 113 -29.53 -9.73 16.09
C HIS A 113 -28.90 -10.06 17.45
N ASN A 114 -27.63 -10.51 17.42
CA ASN A 114 -26.86 -10.89 18.60
C ASN A 114 -26.08 -9.70 19.12
N THR A 115 -26.19 -9.39 20.40
CA THR A 115 -25.41 -8.36 21.10
C THR A 115 -24.11 -8.89 21.65
N ASP A 116 -23.99 -10.19 21.87
CA ASP A 116 -22.74 -10.84 22.19
C ASP A 116 -22.00 -11.27 20.91
N TRP A 117 -20.67 -11.36 20.99
CA TRP A 117 -19.86 -11.85 19.89
C TRP A 117 -20.27 -13.28 19.49
N ALA A 118 -20.64 -13.46 18.24
CA ALA A 118 -21.04 -14.75 17.69
C ALA A 118 -20.36 -15.02 16.33
N ILE A 119 -20.32 -16.29 15.95
CA ILE A 119 -19.92 -16.72 14.62
C ILE A 119 -21.15 -16.79 13.75
N ILE A 120 -21.24 -15.91 12.77
CA ILE A 120 -22.38 -15.78 11.86
C ILE A 120 -21.97 -16.34 10.50
N PRO A 121 -22.50 -17.50 10.08
CA PRO A 121 -22.18 -18.07 8.77
C PRO A 121 -22.63 -17.16 7.62
N ILE A 122 -21.77 -17.00 6.60
CA ILE A 122 -22.10 -16.32 5.35
C ILE A 122 -22.54 -17.36 4.30
N GLY A 123 -21.73 -18.41 4.11
CA GLY A 123 -22.02 -19.44 3.13
C GLY A 123 -20.82 -20.28 2.75
N ALA A 124 -21.00 -21.06 1.67
CA ALA A 124 -19.96 -21.89 1.07
C ALA A 124 -19.70 -21.42 -0.36
N PHE A 125 -18.44 -21.24 -0.71
CA PHE A 125 -17.98 -20.67 -1.98
C PHE A 125 -16.98 -21.58 -2.66
N ASP A 126 -16.83 -21.46 -3.97
CA ASP A 126 -15.79 -22.12 -4.73
C ASP A 126 -14.66 -21.15 -5.04
N VAL A 127 -13.46 -21.40 -4.51
CA VAL A 127 -12.24 -20.70 -4.86
C VAL A 127 -11.59 -21.45 -6.01
N SER A 128 -11.71 -20.95 -7.23
CA SER A 128 -11.23 -21.62 -8.45
C SER A 128 -9.74 -21.38 -8.73
N LEU A 129 -9.21 -20.23 -8.29
CA LEU A 129 -7.82 -19.83 -8.51
C LEU A 129 -7.19 -19.35 -7.20
N PRO A 130 -5.91 -19.66 -6.95
CA PRO A 130 -5.16 -19.04 -5.87
C PRO A 130 -5.00 -17.54 -6.13
N GLY A 131 -4.73 -16.78 -5.08
CA GLY A 131 -4.53 -15.35 -5.17
C GLY A 131 -5.37 -14.57 -4.18
N TYR A 132 -5.38 -13.24 -4.36
CA TYR A 132 -6.18 -12.36 -3.53
C TYR A 132 -7.66 -12.58 -3.74
N GLN A 133 -8.36 -12.65 -2.60
CA GLN A 133 -9.81 -12.75 -2.49
C GLN A 133 -10.34 -11.47 -1.84
N ARG A 134 -11.55 -11.05 -2.21
CA ARG A 134 -12.23 -9.90 -1.64
C ARG A 134 -13.64 -10.29 -1.21
N LEU A 135 -13.91 -10.16 0.09
CA LEU A 135 -15.26 -10.08 0.63
C LEU A 135 -15.65 -8.61 0.69
N GLU A 136 -16.82 -8.27 0.18
CA GLU A 136 -17.39 -6.93 0.27
C GLU A 136 -18.66 -6.99 1.13
N LEU A 137 -18.76 -6.07 2.10
CA LEU A 137 -19.92 -5.93 3.00
C LEU A 137 -20.51 -4.54 2.81
N GLN A 138 -21.86 -4.47 2.75
CA GLN A 138 -22.60 -3.22 2.65
C GLN A 138 -23.81 -3.25 3.58
N GLY A 139 -24.09 -2.15 4.28
CA GLY A 139 -25.27 -2.02 5.12
C GLY A 139 -26.54 -1.99 4.27
N LYS A 140 -27.58 -2.77 4.68
CA LYS A 140 -28.90 -2.77 4.03
C LYS A 140 -29.96 -2.10 4.91
N THR A 141 -30.22 -2.65 6.08
CA THR A 141 -31.17 -2.12 7.06
C THR A 141 -30.64 -2.29 8.47
N ARG A 142 -31.04 -1.41 9.38
CA ARG A 142 -30.73 -1.50 10.81
C ARG A 142 -31.81 -0.83 11.64
N THR A 143 -31.98 -1.28 12.88
CA THR A 143 -32.84 -0.63 13.89
C THR A 143 -32.01 0.01 15.00
N GLY A 144 -30.78 -0.46 15.21
CA GLY A 144 -29.81 0.12 16.14
C GLY A 144 -29.01 1.28 15.55
N PRO A 145 -28.06 1.86 16.31
CA PRO A 145 -27.24 3.00 15.88
C PRO A 145 -26.25 2.64 14.77
N TYR A 146 -25.76 1.40 14.74
CA TYR A 146 -24.75 0.92 13.80
C TYR A 146 -25.18 -0.37 13.12
N PHE A 147 -24.62 -0.66 11.93
CA PHE A 147 -24.89 -1.89 11.19
C PHE A 147 -24.29 -3.11 11.87
N ALA A 148 -23.00 -3.06 12.22
CA ALA A 148 -22.30 -4.16 12.85
C ALA A 148 -20.99 -3.72 13.49
N GLU A 149 -20.54 -4.50 14.46
CA GLU A 149 -19.15 -4.63 14.83
C GLU A 149 -18.66 -5.98 14.29
N VAL A 150 -17.55 -5.97 13.53
CA VAL A 150 -16.97 -7.17 12.93
C VAL A 150 -15.49 -7.26 13.28
N GLU A 151 -15.12 -8.28 14.05
CA GLU A 151 -13.74 -8.51 14.47
C GLU A 151 -12.93 -9.20 13.37
N ALA A 152 -13.50 -10.27 12.78
CA ALA A 152 -12.78 -11.10 11.83
C ALA A 152 -13.71 -11.80 10.83
N VAL A 153 -13.13 -12.14 9.67
CA VAL A 153 -13.67 -13.14 8.74
C VAL A 153 -13.04 -14.49 9.06
N LEU A 154 -13.87 -15.51 9.28
CA LEU A 154 -13.45 -16.88 9.54
C LEU A 154 -13.55 -17.71 8.27
N LEU A 155 -12.49 -18.46 7.95
CA LEU A 155 -12.44 -19.31 6.76
C LEU A 155 -12.22 -20.77 7.16
N GLY A 156 -13.00 -21.66 6.55
CA GLY A 156 -12.90 -23.11 6.67
C GLY A 156 -12.92 -23.81 5.31
N GLY A 157 -12.82 -25.13 5.32
CA GLY A 157 -12.87 -25.95 4.10
C GLY A 157 -11.54 -26.09 3.36
N ALA A 158 -11.56 -26.70 2.17
CA ALA A 158 -10.38 -27.12 1.43
C ALA A 158 -9.48 -25.92 1.04
N ALA A 159 -10.05 -24.85 0.52
CA ALA A 159 -9.29 -23.66 0.09
C ALA A 159 -8.57 -22.96 1.27
N ALA A 160 -9.14 -23.04 2.49
CA ALA A 160 -8.57 -22.42 3.68
C ALA A 160 -7.49 -23.28 4.40
N LYS A 161 -7.30 -24.55 4.00
CA LYS A 161 -6.30 -25.43 4.59
C LYS A 161 -4.88 -25.09 4.14
N GLY A 162 -4.72 -24.52 2.95
CA GLY A 162 -3.44 -24.08 2.40
C GLY A 162 -2.85 -22.88 3.14
N GLU A 163 -1.73 -22.40 2.63
CA GLU A 163 -1.11 -21.17 3.09
C GLU A 163 -2.04 -19.98 2.78
N ALA A 164 -2.09 -19.03 3.71
CA ALA A 164 -2.85 -17.79 3.53
C ALA A 164 -2.02 -16.61 4.01
N HIS A 165 -2.05 -15.52 3.22
CA HIS A 165 -1.33 -14.28 3.51
C HIS A 165 -2.34 -13.16 3.80
N TYR A 166 -2.20 -12.58 4.95
CA TYR A 166 -2.99 -11.45 5.44
C TYR A 166 -2.26 -10.81 6.62
N VAL A 167 -2.61 -9.60 6.95
CA VAL A 167 -2.03 -8.86 8.07
C VAL A 167 -2.55 -9.46 9.37
N LYS A 168 -1.65 -10.02 10.19
CA LYS A 168 -1.97 -10.72 11.45
C LYS A 168 -1.82 -9.83 12.67
N ASP A 169 -0.86 -8.93 12.61
CA ASP A 169 -0.44 -7.98 13.63
C ASP A 169 0.14 -6.74 12.97
N GLU A 170 0.64 -5.78 13.73
CA GLU A 170 1.24 -4.53 13.21
C GLU A 170 0.33 -3.86 12.16
N PHE A 171 -0.98 -3.73 12.49
CA PHE A 171 -2.03 -3.35 11.55
C PHE A 171 -1.75 -2.03 10.82
N TYR A 172 -1.15 -1.05 11.48
CA TYR A 172 -0.76 0.20 10.84
C TYR A 172 0.16 -0.03 9.64
N TRP A 173 1.25 -0.79 9.83
CA TRP A 173 2.22 -1.09 8.78
C TRP A 173 1.63 -1.99 7.69
N GLY A 174 0.89 -3.02 8.09
CA GLY A 174 0.21 -3.92 7.17
C GLY A 174 -0.81 -3.22 6.30
N ARG A 175 -1.54 -2.24 6.83
CA ARG A 175 -2.51 -1.42 6.06
C ARG A 175 -1.82 -0.40 5.15
N ARG A 176 -0.66 0.13 5.51
CA ARG A 176 0.17 0.90 4.55
C ARG A 176 0.53 0.05 3.34
N GLY A 177 0.71 -1.24 3.54
CA GLY A 177 1.15 -2.17 2.50
C GLY A 177 2.66 -2.15 2.28
N PRO A 178 3.18 -3.01 1.39
CA PRO A 178 4.60 -3.16 1.16
C PRO A 178 5.24 -1.89 0.60
N SER A 179 6.39 -1.48 1.16
CA SER A 179 7.34 -0.59 0.50
C SER A 179 8.30 -1.41 -0.37
N VAL A 180 8.57 -0.96 -1.58
CA VAL A 180 9.40 -1.66 -2.56
C VAL A 180 10.53 -0.77 -3.07
N HIS A 181 11.71 -1.36 -3.28
CA HIS A 181 12.93 -0.60 -3.51
C HIS A 181 13.72 -1.11 -4.71
N LEU A 182 14.51 -0.22 -5.29
CA LEU A 182 15.54 -0.48 -6.28
C LEU A 182 16.88 -0.01 -5.72
N TRP A 183 17.75 -0.92 -5.31
CA TRP A 183 19.13 -0.61 -4.96
C TRP A 183 19.98 -0.61 -6.21
N TYR A 184 20.95 0.31 -6.32
CA TYR A 184 21.82 0.44 -7.48
C TYR A 184 23.25 -0.03 -7.16
N PRO A 185 23.55 -1.33 -7.23
CA PRO A 185 24.84 -1.91 -6.74
C PRO A 185 26.06 -1.47 -7.56
N GLN A 186 25.86 -0.95 -8.76
CA GLN A 186 26.95 -0.40 -9.56
C GLN A 186 27.55 0.86 -8.92
N ALA A 187 26.73 1.65 -8.22
CA ALA A 187 27.19 2.87 -7.55
C ALA A 187 28.22 2.57 -6.45
N ASP A 188 28.09 1.42 -5.76
CA ASP A 188 29.02 1.01 -4.69
C ASP A 188 30.44 0.69 -5.20
N ARG A 189 30.60 0.53 -6.54
CA ARG A 189 31.88 0.28 -7.20
C ARG A 189 32.54 1.54 -7.73
N ILE A 190 31.86 2.68 -7.65
CA ILE A 190 32.35 3.98 -8.09
C ILE A 190 33.05 4.64 -6.89
N ALA A 191 34.30 4.98 -7.04
CA ALA A 191 35.02 5.70 -5.99
C ALA A 191 34.47 7.13 -5.86
N GLN A 192 34.00 7.48 -4.65
CA GLN A 192 33.60 8.85 -4.32
C GLN A 192 32.51 9.43 -5.24
N VAL A 193 31.30 8.85 -5.19
CA VAL A 193 30.12 9.38 -5.88
C VAL A 193 29.73 10.73 -5.27
N GLU A 194 29.87 11.80 -6.02
CA GLU A 194 29.50 13.15 -5.58
C GLU A 194 28.06 13.51 -5.97
N TRP A 195 27.60 13.03 -7.13
CA TRP A 195 26.27 13.36 -7.65
C TRP A 195 25.47 12.12 -8.01
N PHE A 196 24.16 12.18 -7.74
CA PHE A 196 23.20 11.16 -8.16
C PHE A 196 22.04 11.82 -8.90
N TYR A 197 21.81 11.38 -10.14
CA TYR A 197 20.71 11.82 -11.00
C TYR A 197 19.74 10.70 -11.27
N ASN A 198 18.44 11.01 -11.26
CA ASN A 198 17.37 10.07 -11.57
C ASN A 198 16.17 10.78 -12.20
N GLU A 199 15.37 10.03 -12.96
CA GLU A 199 14.12 10.48 -13.56
C GLU A 199 12.98 9.58 -13.12
N ILE A 200 11.82 10.18 -12.75
CA ILE A 200 10.60 9.43 -12.42
C ILE A 200 9.44 9.91 -13.28
N THR A 201 8.67 8.92 -13.77
CA THR A 201 7.37 9.14 -14.41
C THR A 201 6.33 8.35 -13.66
N VAL A 202 5.34 9.02 -13.07
CA VAL A 202 4.13 8.41 -12.53
C VAL A 202 3.08 8.44 -13.63
N PRO A 203 2.58 7.31 -14.15
CA PRO A 203 1.52 7.30 -15.14
C PRO A 203 0.24 7.93 -14.63
N GLU A 204 -0.62 8.39 -15.54
CA GLU A 204 -1.94 8.91 -15.20
C GLU A 204 -2.76 7.88 -14.40
N GLY A 205 -3.41 8.34 -13.32
CA GLY A 205 -4.18 7.51 -12.41
C GLY A 205 -3.36 6.69 -11.41
N GLN A 206 -2.02 6.81 -11.42
CA GLN A 206 -1.14 6.14 -10.45
C GLN A 206 -0.63 7.08 -9.35
N ASP A 207 -1.01 8.34 -9.39
CA ASP A 207 -0.71 9.39 -8.41
C ASP A 207 -1.67 9.37 -7.22
N VAL A 208 -1.81 8.19 -6.62
CA VAL A 208 -2.73 7.90 -5.51
C VAL A 208 -2.31 8.66 -4.25
N LEU A 209 -3.31 9.16 -3.52
CA LEU A 209 -3.11 9.79 -2.21
C LEU A 209 -2.28 8.89 -1.28
N GLY A 210 -1.34 9.48 -0.56
CA GLY A 210 -0.43 8.76 0.34
C GLY A 210 0.78 8.14 -0.35
N SER A 211 0.98 8.34 -1.65
CA SER A 211 2.14 7.81 -2.35
C SER A 211 3.39 8.66 -2.13
N TYR A 212 4.52 7.99 -1.87
CA TYR A 212 5.84 8.57 -1.95
C TYR A 212 6.65 7.86 -3.03
N PHE A 213 6.96 8.60 -4.08
CA PHE A 213 7.82 8.21 -5.20
C PHE A 213 9.22 8.78 -4.94
N MET A 214 10.08 8.02 -4.27
CA MET A 214 11.41 8.47 -3.90
C MET A 214 12.40 8.17 -5.02
N ALA A 215 13.02 9.22 -5.53
CA ALA A 215 13.98 9.16 -6.64
C ALA A 215 15.39 8.81 -6.16
N ASN A 216 15.93 9.63 -5.26
CA ASN A 216 17.31 9.60 -4.84
C ASN A 216 17.42 9.33 -3.35
N GLY A 217 17.51 8.04 -3.00
CA GLY A 217 17.88 7.56 -1.69
C GLY A 217 19.37 7.37 -1.57
N PHE A 218 19.89 7.56 -0.37
CA PHE A 218 21.28 7.36 0.00
C PHE A 218 21.35 7.02 1.48
N ASN A 219 22.49 6.57 1.99
CA ASN A 219 22.60 6.12 3.38
C ASN A 219 22.10 7.11 4.43
N GLU A 220 22.17 8.41 4.18
CA GLU A 220 21.87 9.45 5.15
C GLU A 220 20.57 10.21 4.87
N GLY A 221 19.79 9.83 3.84
CA GLY A 221 18.57 10.55 3.53
C GLY A 221 17.86 10.11 2.26
N TYR A 222 16.85 10.89 1.88
CA TYR A 222 15.95 10.56 0.78
C TYR A 222 15.39 11.82 0.10
N PHE A 223 15.18 11.73 -1.21
CA PHE A 223 14.70 12.83 -2.04
C PHE A 223 13.76 12.33 -3.13
N GLY A 224 12.55 12.88 -3.21
CA GLY A 224 11.52 12.48 -4.19
C GLY A 224 10.29 13.36 -4.12
N PHE A 225 9.13 12.83 -4.53
CA PHE A 225 7.87 13.57 -4.49
C PHE A 225 6.70 12.74 -3.94
N GLN A 226 5.72 13.44 -3.37
CA GLN A 226 4.59 12.87 -2.64
C GLN A 226 3.25 13.40 -3.15
N VAL A 227 2.19 12.61 -2.90
CA VAL A 227 0.78 13.02 -2.97
C VAL A 227 0.25 13.09 -1.53
N ASN A 228 0.10 14.30 -0.98
CA ASN A 228 -0.20 14.52 0.43
C ASN A 228 -1.70 14.72 0.70
N SER A 229 -2.43 15.29 -0.27
CA SER A 229 -3.89 15.41 -0.27
C SER A 229 -4.38 15.57 -1.70
N ASP A 230 -5.68 15.69 -1.90
CA ASP A 230 -6.28 15.99 -3.21
C ASP A 230 -5.79 17.32 -3.82
N THR A 231 -5.33 18.23 -2.96
CA THR A 231 -4.88 19.57 -3.35
C THR A 231 -3.41 19.85 -3.06
N GLU A 232 -2.71 18.96 -2.35
CA GLU A 232 -1.30 19.17 -1.98
C GLU A 232 -0.40 18.05 -2.48
N ARG A 233 0.65 18.44 -3.20
CA ARG A 233 1.77 17.59 -3.64
C ARG A 233 3.07 18.24 -3.21
N ARG A 234 4.05 17.42 -2.82
CA ARG A 234 5.34 17.92 -2.31
C ARG A 234 6.51 17.32 -3.07
N ILE A 235 7.54 18.14 -3.25
CA ILE A 235 8.89 17.68 -3.53
C ILE A 235 9.60 17.67 -2.19
N LEU A 236 9.98 16.51 -1.68
CA LEU A 236 10.46 16.30 -0.31
C LEU A 236 11.92 15.85 -0.32
N PHE A 237 12.75 16.51 0.48
CA PHE A 237 14.14 16.15 0.74
C PHE A 237 14.43 16.16 2.24
N SER A 238 14.93 15.03 2.77
CA SER A 238 15.25 14.87 4.19
C SER A 238 16.62 14.23 4.39
N VAL A 239 17.28 14.60 5.50
CA VAL A 239 18.56 14.05 5.90
C VAL A 239 18.46 13.62 7.36
N TRP A 240 18.73 12.32 7.66
CA TRP A 240 18.72 11.81 9.01
C TRP A 240 19.87 12.37 9.86
N SER A 241 19.56 12.65 11.13
CA SER A 241 20.58 12.89 12.16
C SER A 241 21.49 11.66 12.33
N PRO A 242 22.77 11.84 12.67
CA PRO A 242 23.59 10.71 13.10
C PRO A 242 23.16 10.14 14.47
N TYR A 243 22.34 10.85 15.22
CA TYR A 243 21.75 10.39 16.48
C TYR A 243 20.45 9.62 16.18
N GLN A 244 20.37 8.38 16.63
CA GLN A 244 19.22 7.52 16.39
C GLN A 244 18.14 7.78 17.45
N THR A 245 17.07 8.42 17.05
CA THR A 245 15.85 8.66 17.84
C THR A 245 14.69 8.98 16.90
N ASP A 246 13.48 8.68 17.33
CA ASP A 246 12.24 9.09 16.65
C ASP A 246 11.74 10.47 17.09
N ASN A 247 12.34 11.04 18.14
CA ASN A 247 11.99 12.35 18.69
C ASN A 247 13.08 13.38 18.38
N PRO A 248 12.85 14.34 17.47
CA PRO A 248 13.85 15.31 17.09
C PRO A 248 14.32 16.21 18.27
N ASN A 249 13.52 16.37 19.32
CA ASN A 249 13.89 17.15 20.51
C ASN A 249 14.99 16.48 21.36
N GLU A 250 15.22 15.18 21.17
CA GLU A 250 16.28 14.44 21.88
C GLU A 250 17.64 14.52 21.18
N ILE A 251 17.70 15.06 19.96
CA ILE A 251 18.95 15.17 19.21
C ILE A 251 19.89 16.16 19.91
N PRO A 252 21.10 15.72 20.34
CA PRO A 252 22.09 16.64 20.91
C PRO A 252 22.49 17.73 19.89
N GLU A 253 22.73 18.96 20.37
CA GLU A 253 22.99 20.13 19.51
C GLU A 253 24.11 19.89 18.50
N ASN A 254 25.17 19.16 18.89
CA ASN A 254 26.29 18.81 18.03
C ASN A 254 26.00 17.67 17.03
N GLN A 255 24.80 17.13 17.02
CA GLN A 255 24.33 16.09 16.11
C GLN A 255 23.09 16.53 15.28
N LYS A 256 22.59 17.74 15.51
CA LYS A 256 21.52 18.32 14.71
C LYS A 256 21.96 18.61 13.28
N ILE A 257 21.08 18.34 12.34
CA ILE A 257 21.23 18.72 10.94
C ILE A 257 21.12 20.23 10.83
N LYS A 258 22.03 20.86 10.08
CA LYS A 258 22.08 22.32 9.92
C LYS A 258 21.68 22.71 8.50
N LEU A 259 20.70 23.61 8.39
CA LEU A 259 20.33 24.21 7.11
C LEU A 259 21.43 25.17 6.66
N LEU A 260 21.94 24.96 5.45
CA LEU A 260 22.92 25.85 4.80
C LEU A 260 22.23 26.81 3.81
N LYS A 261 21.33 26.28 2.99
CA LYS A 261 20.60 27.05 1.97
C LYS A 261 19.24 26.37 1.71
N LYS A 262 18.24 27.14 1.39
CA LYS A 262 16.95 26.63 0.89
C LYS A 262 16.53 27.38 -0.37
N GLY A 263 15.75 26.71 -1.21
CA GLY A 263 15.12 27.31 -2.38
C GLY A 263 13.98 28.25 -2.00
N GLN A 264 13.56 29.05 -2.97
CA GLN A 264 12.38 29.91 -2.84
C GLN A 264 11.14 29.03 -2.59
N ASP A 265 10.27 29.47 -1.69
CA ASP A 265 9.01 28.81 -1.30
C ASP A 265 9.18 27.41 -0.65
N VAL A 266 10.41 27.02 -0.33
CA VAL A 266 10.69 25.76 0.36
C VAL A 266 10.47 25.91 1.85
N TYR A 267 9.65 25.03 2.42
CA TYR A 267 9.56 24.85 3.88
C TYR A 267 10.76 24.06 4.39
N THR A 268 11.26 24.41 5.56
CA THR A 268 12.31 23.67 6.27
C THR A 268 11.95 23.48 7.74
N GLY A 269 12.25 22.33 8.28
CA GLY A 269 11.96 21.97 9.67
C GLY A 269 12.68 20.69 10.08
N GLU A 270 12.21 20.07 11.13
CA GLU A 270 12.65 18.78 11.63
C GLU A 270 11.56 17.73 11.40
N PHE A 271 11.92 16.46 11.34
CA PHE A 271 10.99 15.33 11.29
C PHE A 271 11.32 14.32 12.39
N GLY A 272 10.34 13.46 12.72
CA GLY A 272 10.44 12.37 13.69
C GLY A 272 9.53 11.21 13.30
N ASN A 273 9.36 10.25 14.21
CA ASN A 273 8.54 9.02 14.14
C ASN A 273 9.12 7.87 13.29
N GLU A 274 9.98 8.12 12.32
CA GLU A 274 10.69 7.10 11.53
C GLU A 274 12.17 7.52 11.41
N GLY A 275 12.87 7.55 12.55
CA GLY A 275 14.10 8.29 12.71
C GLY A 275 13.83 9.80 12.80
N SER A 276 14.86 10.62 12.91
CA SER A 276 14.72 12.07 13.01
C SER A 276 15.84 12.80 12.29
N GLY A 277 15.59 14.06 11.90
CA GLY A 277 16.59 14.86 11.18
C GLY A 277 16.01 16.13 10.59
N GLY A 278 16.71 16.68 9.59
CA GLY A 278 16.27 17.86 8.86
C GLY A 278 15.34 17.50 7.69
N GLN A 279 14.22 18.21 7.59
CA GLN A 279 13.24 18.06 6.51
C GLN A 279 13.08 19.35 5.72
N SER A 280 12.95 19.20 4.41
CA SER A 280 12.56 20.29 3.52
C SER A 280 11.56 19.82 2.48
N TYR A 281 10.58 20.65 2.16
CA TYR A 281 9.70 20.37 1.04
C TYR A 281 9.23 21.64 0.33
N LEU A 282 9.04 21.50 -0.98
CA LEU A 282 8.39 22.48 -1.84
C LEU A 282 6.98 21.97 -2.15
N ARG A 283 5.93 22.77 -1.87
CA ARG A 283 4.61 22.51 -2.44
C ARG A 283 4.65 22.80 -3.93
N TYR A 284 4.50 21.76 -4.73
CA TYR A 284 4.59 21.84 -6.18
C TYR A 284 3.55 20.93 -6.82
N PRO A 285 2.65 21.46 -7.69
CA PRO A 285 1.56 20.69 -8.31
C PRO A 285 2.09 19.85 -9.49
N TRP A 286 3.01 18.92 -9.20
CA TRP A 286 3.50 18.00 -10.19
C TRP A 286 2.36 17.12 -10.74
N ARG A 287 2.46 16.66 -11.98
CA ARG A 287 1.40 15.96 -12.70
C ARG A 287 1.82 14.56 -13.10
N ALA A 288 0.88 13.61 -13.00
CA ALA A 288 1.02 12.30 -13.61
C ALA A 288 1.21 12.44 -15.15
N GLY A 289 1.85 11.46 -15.77
CA GLY A 289 2.23 11.48 -17.17
C GLY A 289 3.50 12.27 -17.50
N VAL A 290 3.98 13.12 -16.59
CA VAL A 290 5.18 13.97 -16.79
C VAL A 290 6.40 13.30 -16.17
N THR A 291 7.55 13.36 -16.87
CA THR A 291 8.83 12.89 -16.33
C THR A 291 9.56 14.03 -15.63
N TYR A 292 9.77 13.86 -14.33
CA TYR A 292 10.49 14.82 -13.49
C TYR A 292 11.93 14.33 -13.23
N ARG A 293 12.86 15.29 -13.02
CA ARG A 293 14.28 15.00 -12.84
C ARG A 293 14.72 15.42 -11.45
N PHE A 294 15.56 14.58 -10.86
CA PHE A 294 16.08 14.74 -9.50
C PHE A 294 17.60 14.70 -9.53
N LEU A 295 18.24 15.66 -8.89
CA LEU A 295 19.69 15.74 -8.77
C LEU A 295 20.05 15.94 -7.30
N LEU A 296 20.90 15.06 -6.80
CA LEU A 296 21.40 15.07 -5.42
C LEU A 296 22.94 15.20 -5.47
N ARG A 297 23.51 16.02 -4.58
CA ARG A 297 24.93 16.12 -4.32
C ARG A 297 25.23 15.79 -2.87
N GLY A 298 26.27 14.96 -2.62
CA GLY A 298 26.84 14.74 -1.30
C GLY A 298 28.32 15.06 -1.34
N HIS A 299 28.76 16.03 -0.53
CA HIS A 299 30.13 16.51 -0.55
C HIS A 299 30.69 16.68 0.86
N PRO A 300 31.82 15.98 1.22
CA PRO A 300 32.48 16.18 2.49
C PRO A 300 32.95 17.63 2.68
N ALA A 301 32.77 18.14 3.91
CA ALA A 301 33.14 19.49 4.29
C ALA A 301 34.03 19.50 5.55
N ALA A 302 34.58 20.64 5.87
CA ALA A 302 35.48 20.79 7.04
C ALA A 302 34.73 20.44 8.35
N GLY A 303 35.49 19.94 9.34
CA GLY A 303 34.97 19.67 10.68
C GLY A 303 34.18 18.35 10.81
N ASN A 304 34.52 17.33 10.01
CA ASN A 304 33.86 16.03 10.01
C ASN A 304 32.34 16.17 9.74
N THR A 305 32.02 16.85 8.64
CA THR A 305 30.68 17.10 8.17
C THR A 305 30.54 16.74 6.68
N THR A 306 29.31 16.47 6.22
CA THR A 306 28.95 16.33 4.80
C THR A 306 27.79 17.23 4.48
N ASP A 307 27.87 17.93 3.36
CA ASP A 307 26.82 18.76 2.81
C ASP A 307 26.05 17.98 1.76
N TYR A 308 24.73 17.84 1.97
CA TYR A 308 23.81 17.20 1.04
C TYR A 308 22.89 18.27 0.44
N THR A 309 22.88 18.37 -0.90
CA THR A 309 22.09 19.36 -1.62
C THR A 309 21.23 18.72 -2.69
N ALA A 310 19.96 19.09 -2.74
CA ALA A 310 18.97 18.51 -3.65
C ALA A 310 18.36 19.58 -4.58
N TRP A 311 18.27 19.26 -5.87
CA TRP A 311 17.62 20.07 -6.89
C TRP A 311 16.59 19.26 -7.65
N PHE A 312 15.47 19.91 -7.95
CA PHE A 312 14.34 19.37 -8.71
C PHE A 312 14.20 20.13 -10.03
N TYR A 313 13.98 19.39 -11.12
CA TYR A 313 13.67 19.97 -12.43
C TYR A 313 12.28 19.60 -12.88
N ALA A 314 11.45 20.61 -13.11
CA ALA A 314 10.13 20.49 -13.70
C ALA A 314 10.22 20.91 -15.18
N PRO A 315 9.85 20.03 -16.14
CA PRO A 315 9.91 20.37 -17.57
C PRO A 315 9.08 21.58 -17.95
N GLU A 316 7.93 21.75 -17.32
CA GLU A 316 7.02 22.88 -17.53
C GLU A 316 7.58 24.22 -17.05
N ALA A 317 8.50 24.19 -16.07
CA ALA A 317 9.19 25.38 -15.59
C ALA A 317 10.52 25.64 -16.34
N GLY A 318 11.07 24.61 -17.02
CA GLY A 318 12.26 24.70 -17.82
C GLY A 318 13.56 25.01 -17.04
N GLN A 319 13.54 24.83 -15.71
CA GLN A 319 14.67 25.21 -14.85
C GLN A 319 14.83 24.29 -13.64
N TRP A 320 16.06 24.19 -13.15
CA TRP A 320 16.36 23.57 -11.87
C TRP A 320 15.93 24.48 -10.72
N ARG A 321 15.38 23.89 -9.69
CA ARG A 321 15.01 24.57 -8.44
C ARG A 321 15.76 23.92 -7.29
N LEU A 322 16.45 24.71 -6.51
CA LEU A 322 17.02 24.25 -5.24
C LEU A 322 15.88 23.85 -4.30
N ILE A 323 15.99 22.69 -3.68
CA ILE A 323 15.14 22.32 -2.56
C ILE A 323 15.83 22.76 -1.28
N ALA A 324 16.91 22.11 -0.88
CA ALA A 324 17.70 22.55 0.26
C ALA A 324 19.13 22.03 0.17
N SER A 325 20.01 22.66 0.96
CA SER A 325 21.32 22.16 1.30
C SER A 325 21.40 21.99 2.82
N TRP A 326 21.67 20.76 3.24
CA TRP A 326 21.75 20.37 4.64
C TRP A 326 23.15 19.90 5.00
N ARG A 327 23.69 20.36 6.13
CA ARG A 327 24.95 19.87 6.70
C ARG A 327 24.67 18.81 7.76
N ARG A 328 25.19 17.62 7.53
CA ARG A 328 25.14 16.52 8.50
C ARG A 328 26.45 16.44 9.29
N PRO A 329 26.43 16.59 10.62
CA PRO A 329 27.62 16.44 11.43
C PRO A 329 28.03 14.97 11.58
N LYS A 330 29.24 14.73 12.11
CA LYS A 330 29.81 13.39 12.33
C LYS A 330 29.78 12.49 11.08
N THR A 331 29.91 13.11 9.91
CA THR A 331 29.86 12.46 8.62
C THR A 331 30.94 13.06 7.74
N ASN A 332 31.76 12.23 7.11
CA ASN A 332 32.80 12.68 6.19
C ASN A 332 32.86 11.70 5.02
N THR A 333 31.81 11.69 4.20
CA THR A 333 31.68 10.75 3.08
C THR A 333 31.00 11.42 1.88
N TYR A 334 31.24 10.89 0.70
CA TYR A 334 30.43 11.13 -0.48
C TYR A 334 29.14 10.30 -0.43
N LEU A 335 28.32 10.37 -1.47
CA LEU A 335 27.10 9.57 -1.57
C LEU A 335 27.42 8.07 -1.62
N ALA A 336 26.68 7.27 -0.87
CA ALA A 336 26.77 5.82 -0.85
C ALA A 336 25.39 5.19 -0.63
N GLY A 337 25.27 3.90 -0.99
CA GLY A 337 24.02 3.18 -0.82
C GLY A 337 22.88 3.79 -1.63
N LEU A 338 23.08 3.99 -2.94
CA LEU A 338 22.09 4.65 -3.78
C LEU A 338 20.91 3.75 -4.07
N TYR A 339 19.69 4.26 -3.87
CA TYR A 339 18.45 3.51 -4.10
C TYR A 339 17.26 4.42 -4.46
N SER A 340 16.19 3.79 -4.90
CA SER A 340 14.87 4.42 -5.08
C SER A 340 13.81 3.56 -4.40
N PHE A 341 12.67 4.14 -4.04
CA PHE A 341 11.53 3.37 -3.54
C PHE A 341 10.18 3.90 -3.99
N LEU A 342 9.18 3.06 -3.83
CA LEU A 342 7.76 3.39 -3.88
C LEU A 342 7.09 2.88 -2.61
N GLU A 343 6.45 3.79 -1.87
CA GLU A 343 5.70 3.44 -0.67
C GLU A 343 4.36 4.17 -0.56
N ASN A 344 3.50 3.63 0.28
CA ASN A 344 2.30 4.29 0.79
C ASN A 344 2.53 4.72 2.24
N PHE A 345 2.28 5.98 2.57
CA PHE A 345 2.39 6.48 3.94
C PHE A 345 1.03 6.76 4.62
N ILE A 346 -0.10 6.48 3.94
CA ILE A 346 -1.46 6.62 4.48
C ILE A 346 -2.15 5.24 4.50
N PRO A 347 -2.33 4.60 5.68
CA PRO A 347 -2.91 3.26 5.80
C PRO A 347 -4.28 3.11 5.12
N GLU A 348 -5.10 4.16 5.15
CA GLU A 348 -6.43 4.21 4.57
C GLU A 348 -6.44 3.97 3.06
N THR A 349 -5.35 4.28 2.38
CA THR A 349 -5.23 4.14 0.92
C THR A 349 -4.50 2.85 0.48
N GLY A 350 -4.17 1.96 1.41
CA GLY A 350 -3.43 0.71 1.13
C GLY A 350 -4.16 -0.31 0.26
N ALA A 351 -5.47 -0.13 0.03
CA ALA A 351 -6.24 -0.94 -0.91
C ALA A 351 -6.11 -0.47 -2.37
N THR A 352 -5.42 0.64 -2.64
CA THR A 352 -5.28 1.20 -3.98
C THR A 352 -3.86 1.02 -4.51
N SER A 353 -3.73 0.48 -5.73
CA SER A 353 -2.44 0.22 -6.37
C SER A 353 -1.73 1.50 -6.80
N ARG A 354 -0.41 1.51 -6.67
CA ARG A 354 0.51 2.57 -7.09
C ARG A 354 1.57 2.02 -8.02
N TYR A 355 1.98 2.85 -8.97
CA TYR A 355 2.99 2.46 -9.96
C TYR A 355 3.83 3.67 -10.35
N ALA A 356 5.15 3.47 -10.51
CA ALA A 356 6.04 4.47 -11.07
C ALA A 356 7.13 3.82 -11.94
N ARG A 357 7.62 4.57 -12.93
CA ARG A 357 8.79 4.23 -13.73
C ARG A 357 9.97 5.08 -13.29
N TYR A 358 11.12 4.43 -13.16
CA TYR A 358 12.40 5.01 -12.79
C TYR A 358 13.35 4.83 -13.97
N SER A 359 13.85 5.94 -14.51
CA SER A 359 14.63 5.93 -15.74
C SER A 359 15.87 6.80 -15.61
N ASN A 360 16.84 6.57 -16.49
CA ASN A 360 17.98 7.44 -16.68
C ASN A 360 18.80 7.72 -15.40
N GLN A 361 19.10 6.65 -14.63
CA GLN A 361 19.90 6.73 -13.41
C GLN A 361 21.38 6.92 -13.76
N TRP A 362 22.02 7.93 -13.15
CA TRP A 362 23.45 8.23 -13.32
C TRP A 362 24.10 8.65 -12.00
N ALA A 363 25.31 8.17 -11.76
CA ALA A 363 26.18 8.64 -10.71
C ALA A 363 27.37 9.37 -11.32
N ARG A 364 27.83 10.49 -10.70
CA ARG A 364 29.02 11.19 -11.14
C ARG A 364 30.04 11.20 -10.03
N ASP A 365 31.27 10.78 -10.36
CA ASP A 365 32.39 10.77 -9.42
C ASP A 365 33.03 12.14 -9.26
N THR A 366 33.95 12.26 -8.30
CA THR A 366 34.74 13.47 -8.04
C THR A 366 35.72 13.82 -9.17
N GLY A 367 36.06 12.85 -10.04
CA GLY A 367 36.84 13.07 -11.26
C GLY A 367 36.02 13.72 -12.38
N GLY A 368 34.72 13.84 -12.21
CA GLY A 368 33.82 14.45 -13.18
C GLY A 368 33.23 13.48 -14.20
N GLN A 369 33.45 12.18 -14.07
CA GLN A 369 32.94 11.18 -14.98
C GLN A 369 31.52 10.77 -14.56
N TRP A 370 30.58 10.72 -15.53
CA TRP A 370 29.25 10.16 -15.37
C TRP A 370 29.28 8.65 -15.66
N HIS A 371 28.65 7.89 -14.77
CA HIS A 371 28.46 6.43 -14.83
C HIS A 371 26.99 6.11 -14.90
N GLU A 372 26.54 5.45 -15.96
CA GLU A 372 25.16 5.02 -16.09
C GLU A 372 24.88 3.82 -15.18
N LEU A 373 23.82 3.90 -14.37
CA LEU A 373 23.39 2.83 -13.48
C LEU A 373 22.31 2.03 -14.20
N THR A 374 22.70 0.88 -14.76
CA THR A 374 21.81 0.02 -15.56
C THR A 374 21.31 -1.20 -14.79
N ARG A 375 21.82 -1.45 -13.59
CA ARG A 375 21.43 -2.57 -12.74
C ARG A 375 20.72 -2.06 -11.49
N ALA A 376 19.65 -2.78 -11.12
CA ALA A 376 18.94 -2.57 -9.88
C ALA A 376 18.68 -3.90 -9.18
N HIS A 377 18.86 -3.93 -7.88
CA HIS A 377 18.51 -5.04 -7.01
C HIS A 377 17.17 -4.72 -6.35
N PHE A 378 16.17 -5.56 -6.58
CA PHE A 378 14.81 -5.37 -6.06
C PHE A 378 14.73 -5.85 -4.62
N THR A 379 14.30 -4.99 -3.71
CA THR A 379 14.05 -5.33 -2.31
C THR A 379 12.69 -4.84 -1.85
N ALA A 380 12.26 -5.28 -0.67
CA ALA A 380 11.03 -4.83 -0.04
C ALA A 380 11.18 -4.81 1.48
N ASP A 381 10.25 -4.14 2.15
CA ASP A 381 10.20 -4.01 3.60
C ASP A 381 9.75 -5.29 4.33
N ASP A 382 9.65 -5.18 5.66
CA ASP A 382 9.22 -6.28 6.53
C ASP A 382 7.78 -6.72 6.27
N THR A 383 6.88 -5.84 5.84
CA THR A 383 5.49 -6.19 5.50
C THR A 383 5.44 -7.24 4.39
N ALA A 384 6.29 -7.06 3.37
CA ALA A 384 6.47 -8.04 2.30
C ALA A 384 7.23 -9.28 2.78
N ARG A 385 8.38 -9.09 3.48
CA ARG A 385 9.26 -10.20 3.91
C ARG A 385 8.59 -11.14 4.91
N LYS A 386 7.72 -10.65 5.78
CA LYS A 386 6.88 -11.45 6.69
C LYS A 386 5.73 -12.17 5.97
N GLY A 387 5.50 -11.88 4.68
CA GLY A 387 4.40 -12.45 3.90
C GLY A 387 3.01 -11.98 4.36
N ASN A 388 2.92 -10.84 5.03
CA ASN A 388 1.63 -10.25 5.42
C ASN A 388 0.85 -9.76 4.19
N ARG A 389 1.57 -9.17 3.23
CA ARG A 389 1.05 -8.66 1.95
C ARG A 389 1.93 -9.16 0.80
N LEU A 390 1.33 -9.61 -0.30
CA LEU A 390 2.02 -10.11 -1.49
C LEU A 390 1.83 -9.22 -2.72
N ASP A 391 1.10 -8.12 -2.60
CA ASP A 391 0.77 -7.19 -3.68
C ASP A 391 1.89 -6.16 -3.88
N TYR A 392 3.02 -6.67 -4.35
CA TYR A 392 4.20 -5.90 -4.72
C TYR A 392 4.92 -6.51 -5.90
N THR A 393 5.47 -5.67 -6.75
CA THR A 393 6.28 -6.11 -7.89
C THR A 393 7.24 -5.01 -8.33
N GLY A 394 8.31 -5.41 -8.97
CA GLY A 394 9.24 -4.55 -9.65
C GLY A 394 9.78 -5.24 -10.88
N GLY A 395 10.41 -4.51 -11.76
CA GLY A 395 10.97 -5.07 -12.98
C GLY A 395 11.48 -4.04 -13.94
N MET A 396 11.55 -4.44 -15.21
CA MET A 396 11.94 -3.58 -16.31
C MET A 396 10.83 -3.55 -17.36
N GLN A 397 10.48 -2.37 -17.82
CA GLN A 397 9.51 -2.17 -18.90
C GLN A 397 9.93 -0.97 -19.76
N ASN A 398 9.98 -1.16 -21.09
CA ASN A 398 10.32 -0.10 -22.07
C ASN A 398 11.65 0.65 -21.76
N GLY A 399 12.67 -0.10 -21.31
CA GLY A 399 13.99 0.46 -21.01
C GLY A 399 14.11 1.23 -19.70
N ALA A 400 13.09 1.21 -18.85
CA ALA A 400 13.08 1.80 -17.52
C ALA A 400 12.79 0.72 -16.47
N PHE A 401 13.25 0.91 -15.24
CA PHE A 401 12.78 0.14 -14.10
C PHE A 401 11.38 0.61 -13.70
N PHE A 402 10.62 -0.26 -13.07
CA PHE A 402 9.35 0.10 -12.47
C PHE A 402 9.21 -0.53 -11.08
N LEU A 403 8.39 0.11 -10.26
CA LEU A 403 7.90 -0.39 -9.00
C LEU A 403 6.38 -0.28 -8.96
N ARG A 404 5.73 -1.27 -8.34
CA ARG A 404 4.30 -1.29 -8.07
C ARG A 404 4.03 -1.91 -6.71
N ASN A 405 3.12 -1.32 -5.93
CA ASN A 405 2.71 -1.87 -4.64
C ASN A 405 1.24 -1.57 -4.33
N CYS A 406 0.69 -2.26 -3.34
CA CYS A 406 -0.69 -2.13 -2.84
C CYS A 406 -1.77 -2.48 -3.87
N GLY A 407 -3.04 -2.55 -3.45
CA GLY A 407 -4.17 -2.79 -4.35
C GLY A 407 -4.48 -4.25 -4.64
N PHE A 408 -3.87 -5.19 -3.92
CA PHE A 408 -4.22 -6.62 -3.89
C PHE A 408 -4.19 -7.32 -5.27
N PHE A 409 -3.20 -6.99 -6.09
CA PHE A 409 -2.92 -7.71 -7.34
C PHE A 409 -2.09 -8.98 -7.08
N ASN A 410 -2.09 -9.91 -8.04
CA ASN A 410 -1.47 -11.23 -7.88
C ASN A 410 -0.08 -11.36 -8.52
N GLU A 411 0.31 -10.46 -9.43
CA GLU A 411 1.65 -10.44 -10.00
C GLU A 411 2.67 -10.06 -8.94
N ARG A 412 3.68 -10.90 -8.73
CA ARG A 412 4.71 -10.68 -7.73
C ARG A 412 6.09 -10.93 -8.32
N THR A 413 7.03 -10.06 -7.99
CA THR A 413 8.45 -10.29 -8.20
C THR A 413 9.06 -10.84 -6.91
N GLU A 414 9.89 -11.87 -7.02
CA GLU A 414 10.66 -12.39 -5.87
C GLU A 414 11.56 -11.30 -5.32
N ILE A 415 11.57 -11.16 -3.99
CA ILE A 415 12.48 -10.21 -3.32
C ILE A 415 13.92 -10.69 -3.55
N ASP A 416 14.85 -9.74 -3.62
CA ASP A 416 16.26 -9.98 -3.90
C ASP A 416 16.55 -10.41 -5.37
N THR A 417 15.67 -10.02 -6.31
CA THR A 417 15.85 -10.20 -7.75
C THR A 417 16.65 -9.05 -8.36
N ASP A 418 17.61 -9.39 -9.22
CA ASP A 418 18.39 -8.42 -9.98
C ASP A 418 17.74 -8.09 -11.33
N PHE A 419 17.73 -6.82 -11.69
CA PHE A 419 17.30 -6.33 -13.00
C PHE A 419 18.44 -5.63 -13.72
N GLU A 420 18.48 -5.75 -15.06
CA GLU A 420 19.40 -5.01 -15.89
C GLU A 420 18.68 -4.43 -17.10
N ARG A 421 18.67 -3.10 -17.21
CA ARG A 421 18.14 -2.41 -18.38
C ARG A 421 19.21 -2.11 -19.42
N PRO A 422 18.87 -1.95 -20.70
CA PRO A 422 19.82 -1.48 -21.69
C PRO A 422 20.41 -0.12 -21.32
N ALA A 423 21.71 0.05 -21.55
CA ALA A 423 22.35 1.36 -21.43
C ALA A 423 21.81 2.31 -22.50
N THR A 424 21.53 3.55 -22.11
CA THR A 424 21.10 4.60 -23.06
C THR A 424 22.29 5.33 -23.66
N GLY A 425 23.42 5.42 -22.93
CA GLY A 425 24.58 6.23 -23.26
C GLY A 425 24.31 7.73 -23.24
N LYS A 426 23.11 8.15 -22.78
CA LYS A 426 22.67 9.55 -22.77
C LYS A 426 22.84 10.15 -21.39
N GLN A 427 24.08 10.54 -21.08
CA GLN A 427 24.37 11.21 -19.80
C GLN A 427 23.57 12.51 -19.65
N PRO A 428 23.23 12.92 -18.40
CA PRO A 428 22.56 14.19 -18.14
C PRO A 428 23.42 15.37 -18.60
N VAL A 429 22.79 16.29 -19.34
CA VAL A 429 23.42 17.57 -19.72
C VAL A 429 22.96 18.63 -18.72
N ILE A 430 23.81 18.96 -17.76
CA ILE A 430 23.51 19.90 -16.67
C ILE A 430 24.69 20.83 -16.49
N ASP A 431 24.42 22.13 -16.50
CA ASP A 431 25.42 23.12 -16.02
C ASP A 431 25.44 23.10 -14.49
N LEU A 432 26.32 22.26 -13.93
CA LEU A 432 26.43 22.08 -12.48
C LEU A 432 26.92 23.35 -11.75
N ASN A 433 27.61 24.27 -12.43
CA ASN A 433 28.09 25.53 -11.85
C ASN A 433 26.98 26.61 -11.85
N GLY A 434 26.01 26.49 -12.77
CA GLY A 434 24.88 27.42 -12.87
C GLY A 434 23.67 26.99 -12.05
N LEU A 435 23.74 25.92 -11.23
CA LEU A 435 22.65 25.52 -10.36
C LEU A 435 22.36 26.58 -9.29
N PRO A 436 21.04 26.84 -9.00
CA PRO A 436 20.64 27.88 -8.02
C PRO A 436 21.02 27.58 -6.57
#